data_7193a560ad09dd31627bc577faba54c8
#
_entry.id   7193a560ad09dd31627bc577faba54c8
#
_cell.length_a   1.000
_cell.length_b   1.000
_cell.length_c   1.000
_cell.angle_alpha   90.00
_cell.angle_beta   90.00
_cell.angle_gamma   90.00
#
_symmetry.space_group_name_H-M   'P 1'
#
loop_
_entity.id
_entity.type
_entity.pdbx_description
1 polymer ?
#
loop_
_entity_poly.entity_id
_entity_poly.type
_entity_poly.pdbx_seq_one_letter_code
_entity_poly.pdbx_strand_id
1 'polypeptide(L)'
;MHFTSVCHPHTLTHYSKRAQNTIARVVTLSRRRDHIMPTLKRLHWLPVHQRITYKTATLVYNTRRSRERDYLYSLIEDYTPTRHLRSPNTQRLCVPRTKLKTGERAFSIAAPRVWNALLSEITSAEPLTTFRNLIKTHLFNIAYNN
;
A
#
# COMPACT_ATOMS: atom_id res chain seq x y z
N MET A 1 -4.93 -7.17 -36.35
CA MET A 1 -4.49 -8.09 -35.30
C MET A 1 -4.17 -7.26 -34.07
N HIS A 2 -5.14 -7.12 -33.15
CA HIS A 2 -4.96 -6.38 -31.91
C HIS A 2 -4.50 -7.36 -30.80
N PHE A 3 -3.23 -7.31 -30.46
CA PHE A 3 -2.72 -7.91 -29.23
C PHE A 3 -3.04 -7.00 -28.04
N THR A 4 -4.25 -7.07 -27.52
CA THR A 4 -4.54 -6.61 -26.17
C THR A 4 -4.09 -7.72 -25.18
N SER A 5 -2.79 -7.75 -24.89
CA SER A 5 -2.28 -8.53 -23.77
C SER A 5 -2.83 -7.91 -22.49
N VAL A 6 -3.97 -8.42 -22.03
CA VAL A 6 -4.51 -8.13 -20.70
C VAL A 6 -3.55 -8.73 -19.68
N CYS A 7 -2.60 -7.90 -19.23
CA CYS A 7 -1.61 -8.29 -18.24
C CYS A 7 -2.35 -8.64 -16.94
N HIS A 8 -2.52 -9.92 -16.66
CA HIS A 8 -3.17 -10.42 -15.44
C HIS A 8 -2.38 -9.93 -14.22
N PRO A 9 -2.99 -9.32 -13.24
CA PRO A 9 -2.32 -8.68 -12.10
C PRO A 9 -1.57 -9.64 -11.19
N HIS A 10 -1.94 -10.93 -11.16
CA HIS A 10 -1.14 -11.99 -10.57
C HIS A 10 0.24 -12.09 -11.22
N THR A 11 0.34 -11.84 -12.52
CA THR A 11 1.59 -11.86 -13.27
C THR A 11 2.52 -10.72 -12.86
N LEU A 12 2.04 -9.48 -12.77
CA LEU A 12 2.89 -8.33 -12.42
C LEU A 12 3.47 -8.42 -11.00
N THR A 13 2.65 -8.78 -10.02
CA THR A 13 3.13 -9.00 -8.64
C THR A 13 4.09 -10.18 -8.56
N HIS A 14 3.84 -11.22 -9.34
CA HIS A 14 4.72 -12.38 -9.39
C HIS A 14 6.09 -12.03 -9.99
N TYR A 15 6.14 -11.31 -11.12
CA TYR A 15 7.39 -10.86 -11.73
C TYR A 15 8.15 -9.91 -10.80
N SER A 16 7.47 -8.93 -10.19
CA SER A 16 8.10 -8.01 -9.25
C SER A 16 8.68 -8.73 -8.03
N LYS A 17 7.98 -9.73 -7.50
CA LYS A 17 8.46 -10.57 -6.40
C LYS A 17 9.70 -11.39 -6.81
N ARG A 18 9.67 -11.99 -8.00
CA ARG A 18 10.84 -12.73 -8.52
C ARG A 18 12.04 -11.82 -8.71
N ALA A 19 11.86 -10.65 -9.32
CA ALA A 19 12.92 -9.66 -9.51
C ALA A 19 13.52 -9.22 -8.17
N GLN A 20 12.67 -8.86 -7.19
CA GLN A 20 13.13 -8.51 -5.85
C GLN A 20 13.95 -9.62 -5.20
N ASN A 21 13.46 -10.86 -5.27
CA ASN A 21 14.15 -12.01 -4.68
C ASN A 21 15.50 -12.28 -5.37
N THR A 22 15.57 -12.14 -6.69
CA THR A 22 16.82 -12.30 -7.42
C THR A 22 17.85 -11.25 -7.03
N ILE A 23 17.45 -9.98 -7.01
CA ILE A 23 18.33 -8.88 -6.62
C ILE A 23 18.81 -9.07 -5.18
N ALA A 24 17.93 -9.43 -4.25
CA ALA A 24 18.29 -9.67 -2.86
C ALA A 24 19.36 -10.77 -2.72
N ARG A 25 19.23 -11.86 -3.49
CA ARG A 25 20.23 -12.93 -3.50
C ARG A 25 21.57 -12.50 -4.08
N VAL A 26 21.55 -11.72 -5.16
CA VAL A 26 22.79 -11.18 -5.76
C VAL A 26 23.52 -10.29 -4.75
N VAL A 27 22.80 -9.36 -4.10
CA VAL A 27 23.39 -8.43 -3.11
C VAL A 27 23.96 -9.16 -1.91
N THR A 28 23.34 -10.24 -1.46
CA THR A 28 23.75 -10.97 -0.25
C THR A 28 24.57 -12.22 -0.53
N LEU A 29 24.84 -12.54 -1.80
CA LEU A 29 25.52 -13.76 -2.24
C LEU A 29 24.85 -15.04 -1.70
N SER A 30 23.53 -14.99 -1.48
CA SER A 30 22.75 -16.10 -0.94
C SER A 30 22.47 -17.16 -2.01
N ARG A 31 22.45 -18.44 -1.62
CA ARG A 31 22.21 -19.54 -2.55
C ARG A 31 20.75 -19.52 -3.05
N ARG A 32 20.52 -20.07 -4.25
CA ARG A 32 19.16 -20.15 -4.85
C ARG A 32 18.16 -20.92 -3.99
N ARG A 33 18.62 -21.89 -3.21
CA ARG A 33 17.79 -22.74 -2.35
C ARG A 33 17.46 -22.13 -1.00
N ASP A 34 18.18 -21.07 -0.58
CA ASP A 34 17.98 -20.45 0.71
C ASP A 34 16.62 -19.75 0.77
N HIS A 35 15.99 -19.79 1.94
CA HIS A 35 14.72 -19.09 2.15
C HIS A 35 14.94 -17.58 2.08
N ILE A 36 14.11 -16.88 1.29
CA ILE A 36 14.35 -15.48 0.94
C ILE A 36 13.95 -14.47 2.05
N MET A 37 13.00 -14.84 2.91
CA MET A 37 12.48 -13.92 3.91
C MET A 37 13.51 -13.40 4.91
N PRO A 38 14.42 -14.26 5.47
CA PRO A 38 15.51 -13.78 6.33
C PRO A 38 16.44 -12.82 5.61
N THR A 39 16.69 -13.06 4.32
CA THR A 39 17.54 -12.19 3.48
C THR A 39 16.90 -10.81 3.30
N LEU A 40 15.61 -10.75 2.98
CA LEU A 40 14.88 -9.49 2.86
C LEU A 40 14.82 -8.74 4.20
N LYS A 41 14.62 -9.46 5.32
CA LYS A 41 14.63 -8.88 6.66
C LYS A 41 15.97 -8.22 6.98
N ARG A 42 17.08 -8.93 6.70
CA ARG A 42 18.46 -8.43 6.90
C ARG A 42 18.75 -7.18 6.05
N LEU A 43 18.22 -7.12 4.82
CA LEU A 43 18.34 -5.95 3.94
C LEU A 43 17.38 -4.81 4.30
N HIS A 44 16.51 -4.98 5.29
CA HIS A 44 15.42 -4.04 5.63
C HIS A 44 14.51 -3.72 4.43
N TRP A 45 14.31 -4.69 3.55
CA TRP A 45 13.45 -4.56 2.38
C TRP A 45 12.05 -5.05 2.67
N LEU A 46 11.08 -4.21 2.39
CA LEU A 46 9.68 -4.62 2.43
C LEU A 46 9.36 -5.56 1.27
N PRO A 47 8.67 -6.68 1.51
CA PRO A 47 8.14 -7.51 0.43
C PRO A 47 7.23 -6.71 -0.52
N VAL A 48 7.08 -7.16 -1.75
CA VAL A 48 6.36 -6.42 -2.81
C VAL A 48 4.96 -5.99 -2.38
N HIS A 49 4.21 -6.85 -1.68
CA HIS A 49 2.87 -6.53 -1.22
C HIS A 49 2.87 -5.31 -0.27
N GLN A 50 3.74 -5.32 0.74
CA GLN A 50 3.88 -4.23 1.69
C GLN A 50 4.42 -2.95 1.02
N ARG A 51 5.26 -3.07 -0.01
CA ARG A 51 5.72 -1.92 -0.80
C ARG A 51 4.58 -1.26 -1.57
N ILE A 52 3.65 -2.04 -2.11
CA ILE A 52 2.45 -1.50 -2.78
C ILE A 52 1.61 -0.75 -1.76
N THR A 53 1.32 -1.35 -0.61
CA THR A 53 0.59 -0.71 0.50
C THR A 53 1.27 0.59 0.94
N TYR A 54 2.59 0.57 1.17
CA TYR A 54 3.37 1.74 1.52
C TYR A 54 3.25 2.88 0.51
N LYS A 55 3.41 2.57 -0.78
CA LYS A 55 3.30 3.56 -1.86
C LYS A 55 1.89 4.13 -1.97
N THR A 56 0.87 3.28 -1.91
CA THR A 56 -0.53 3.70 -1.97
C THR A 56 -0.87 4.61 -0.79
N ALA A 57 -0.51 4.23 0.43
CA ALA A 57 -0.76 5.04 1.62
C ALA A 57 -0.01 6.40 1.58
N THR A 58 1.25 6.41 1.12
CA THR A 58 2.01 7.64 0.95
C THR A 58 1.36 8.56 -0.10
N LEU A 59 0.82 7.97 -1.17
CA LEU A 59 0.13 8.72 -2.20
C LEU A 59 -1.16 9.35 -1.64
N VAL A 60 -1.96 8.59 -0.88
CA VAL A 60 -3.17 9.11 -0.19
C VAL A 60 -2.82 10.25 0.76
N TYR A 61 -1.78 10.07 1.57
CA TYR A 61 -1.32 11.09 2.51
C TYR A 61 -0.99 12.41 1.78
N ASN A 62 -0.20 12.33 0.70
CA ASN A 62 0.16 13.51 -0.10
C ASN A 62 -1.08 14.15 -0.75
N THR A 63 -1.95 13.34 -1.36
CA THR A 63 -3.17 13.82 -2.02
C THR A 63 -4.07 14.57 -1.06
N ARG A 64 -4.21 14.12 0.18
CA ARG A 64 -5.05 14.79 1.19
C ARG A 64 -4.45 16.10 1.70
N ARG A 65 -3.12 16.22 1.74
CA ARG A 65 -2.44 17.38 2.33
C ARG A 65 -2.05 18.44 1.32
N SER A 66 -1.44 18.06 0.21
CA SER A 66 -0.90 19.07 -0.74
C SER A 66 -1.92 19.52 -1.78
N ARG A 67 -2.97 18.73 -2.02
CA ARG A 67 -3.94 18.94 -3.12
C ARG A 67 -3.30 19.18 -4.49
N GLU A 68 -1.98 18.97 -4.61
CA GLU A 68 -1.23 19.19 -5.85
C GLU A 68 -1.71 18.31 -7.01
N ARG A 69 -2.46 17.24 -6.71
CA ARG A 69 -2.98 16.28 -7.69
C ARG A 69 -4.50 16.22 -7.62
N ASP A 70 -5.14 17.26 -8.09
CA ASP A 70 -6.61 17.42 -8.06
C ASP A 70 -7.36 16.20 -8.59
N TYR A 71 -6.84 15.56 -9.66
CA TYR A 71 -7.46 14.36 -10.21
C TYR A 71 -7.43 13.14 -9.25
N LEU A 72 -6.43 13.02 -8.38
CA LEU A 72 -6.40 11.97 -7.35
C LEU A 72 -7.29 12.34 -6.16
N TYR A 73 -7.33 13.62 -5.82
CA TYR A 73 -8.19 14.12 -4.76
C TYR A 73 -9.68 13.89 -5.07
N SER A 74 -10.10 14.11 -6.31
CA SER A 74 -11.47 13.84 -6.76
C SER A 74 -11.87 12.36 -6.76
N LEU A 75 -10.90 11.44 -6.67
CA LEU A 75 -11.16 10.00 -6.61
C LEU A 75 -11.31 9.46 -5.17
N ILE A 76 -11.03 10.27 -4.16
CA ILE A 76 -11.13 9.88 -2.75
C ILE A 76 -12.06 10.84 -2.02
N GLU A 77 -13.03 10.26 -1.31
CA GLU A 77 -14.01 11.02 -0.53
C GLU A 77 -13.84 10.71 0.96
N ASP A 78 -13.98 11.74 1.79
CA ASP A 78 -13.99 11.56 3.24
C ASP A 78 -15.29 10.87 3.67
N TYR A 79 -15.18 9.94 4.60
CA TYR A 79 -16.33 9.24 5.15
C TYR A 79 -17.14 10.16 6.07
N THR A 80 -18.36 10.47 5.68
CA THR A 80 -19.34 11.19 6.51
C THR A 80 -20.34 10.20 7.09
N PRO A 81 -20.34 9.98 8.42
CA PRO A 81 -21.31 9.08 9.04
C PRO A 81 -22.72 9.65 8.94
N THR A 82 -23.69 8.83 8.54
CA THR A 82 -25.12 9.22 8.47
C THR A 82 -25.79 9.37 9.85
N ARG A 83 -25.13 8.93 10.92
CA ARG A 83 -25.58 9.06 12.31
C ARG A 83 -24.46 9.60 13.18
N HIS A 84 -24.79 10.37 14.20
CA HIS A 84 -23.83 10.81 15.22
C HIS A 84 -23.25 9.59 15.95
N LEU A 85 -21.99 9.26 15.62
CA LEU A 85 -21.24 8.22 16.33
C LEU A 85 -20.52 8.85 17.52
N ARG A 86 -20.29 8.04 18.58
CA ARG A 86 -19.53 8.47 19.77
C ARG A 86 -18.07 8.87 19.46
N SER A 87 -17.53 8.45 18.34
CA SER A 87 -16.19 8.80 17.84
C SER A 87 -16.31 9.48 16.47
N PRO A 88 -16.64 10.78 16.40
CA PRO A 88 -16.85 11.49 15.13
C PRO A 88 -15.56 11.72 14.33
N ASN A 89 -14.40 11.58 14.95
CA ASN A 89 -13.13 12.02 14.38
C ASN A 89 -12.33 10.87 13.74
N THR A 90 -12.98 10.02 12.98
CA THR A 90 -12.25 9.02 12.19
C THR A 90 -11.87 9.64 10.86
N GLN A 91 -10.56 9.84 10.62
CA GLN A 91 -9.98 10.26 9.33
C GLN A 91 -10.17 9.18 8.25
N ARG A 92 -11.33 8.52 8.25
CA ARG A 92 -11.64 7.43 7.31
C ARG A 92 -12.06 7.98 5.97
N LEU A 93 -11.82 7.18 4.95
CA LEU A 93 -12.24 7.45 3.58
C LEU A 93 -13.43 6.56 3.21
N CYS A 94 -14.30 7.09 2.36
CA CYS A 94 -15.40 6.32 1.78
C CYS A 94 -14.83 5.24 0.85
N VAL A 95 -15.31 4.01 0.99
CA VAL A 95 -14.92 2.89 0.11
C VAL A 95 -16.09 2.62 -0.83
N PRO A 96 -16.03 3.00 -2.12
CA PRO A 96 -17.08 2.71 -3.07
C PRO A 96 -17.31 1.21 -3.24
N ARG A 97 -18.55 0.80 -3.43
CA ARG A 97 -18.88 -0.60 -3.72
C ARG A 97 -18.55 -0.93 -5.17
N THR A 98 -17.95 -2.08 -5.39
CA THR A 98 -17.70 -2.61 -6.73
C THR A 98 -18.20 -4.05 -6.85
N LYS A 99 -18.73 -4.40 -8.03
CA LYS A 99 -19.17 -5.76 -8.36
C LYS A 99 -18.05 -6.59 -9.00
N LEU A 100 -17.04 -5.94 -9.56
CA LEU A 100 -15.98 -6.59 -10.33
C LEU A 100 -14.66 -6.63 -9.55
N LYS A 101 -14.02 -7.79 -9.51
CA LYS A 101 -12.67 -7.97 -8.92
C LYS A 101 -11.60 -7.06 -9.55
N THR A 102 -11.75 -6.75 -10.83
CA THR A 102 -10.88 -5.79 -11.53
C THR A 102 -11.06 -4.37 -11.01
N GLY A 103 -12.29 -3.97 -10.70
CA GLY A 103 -12.59 -2.66 -10.12
C GLY A 103 -11.99 -2.46 -8.72
N GLU A 104 -11.80 -3.52 -7.94
CA GLU A 104 -11.19 -3.45 -6.59
C GLU A 104 -9.78 -2.86 -6.57
N ARG A 105 -9.11 -2.82 -7.72
CA ARG A 105 -7.75 -2.29 -7.90
C ARG A 105 -7.73 -0.84 -8.34
N ALA A 106 -8.87 -0.29 -8.72
CA ALA A 106 -8.97 1.14 -9.02
C ALA A 106 -8.51 1.93 -7.80
N PHE A 107 -7.80 3.02 -8.04
CA PHE A 107 -7.27 3.86 -6.94
C PHE A 107 -8.38 4.34 -6.01
N SER A 108 -9.54 4.69 -6.54
CA SER A 108 -10.73 5.09 -5.78
C SER A 108 -11.24 4.06 -4.77
N ILE A 109 -10.87 2.77 -4.92
CA ILE A 109 -11.29 1.68 -4.03
C ILE A 109 -10.11 1.17 -3.21
N ALA A 110 -8.99 0.91 -3.86
CA ALA A 110 -7.81 0.36 -3.19
C ALA A 110 -7.19 1.36 -2.19
N ALA A 111 -7.14 2.64 -2.53
CA ALA A 111 -6.56 3.67 -1.69
C ALA A 111 -7.32 3.88 -0.37
N PRO A 112 -8.67 4.05 -0.36
CA PRO A 112 -9.44 4.11 0.89
C PRO A 112 -9.34 2.84 1.73
N ARG A 113 -9.33 1.65 1.11
CA ARG A 113 -9.15 0.38 1.86
C ARG A 113 -7.82 0.34 2.58
N VAL A 114 -6.73 0.66 1.88
CA VAL A 114 -5.37 0.73 2.47
C VAL A 114 -5.32 1.76 3.60
N TRP A 115 -5.86 2.95 3.38
CA TRP A 115 -5.87 4.03 4.35
C TRP A 115 -6.64 3.65 5.62
N ASN A 116 -7.84 3.12 5.48
CA ASN A 116 -8.71 2.74 6.59
C ASN A 116 -8.17 1.55 7.40
N ALA A 117 -7.26 0.76 6.85
CA ALA A 117 -6.59 -0.34 7.54
C ALA A 117 -5.39 0.12 8.38
N LEU A 118 -4.94 1.38 8.25
CA LEU A 118 -3.83 1.91 9.04
C LEU A 118 -4.30 2.29 10.45
N LEU A 119 -3.36 2.24 11.39
CA LEU A 119 -3.58 2.73 12.75
C LEU A 119 -3.80 4.25 12.74
N SER A 120 -4.65 4.73 13.65
CA SER A 120 -4.93 6.16 13.80
C SER A 120 -3.67 7.00 14.06
N GLU A 121 -2.73 6.46 14.82
CA GLU A 121 -1.43 7.09 15.08
C GLU A 121 -0.62 7.36 13.81
N ILE A 122 -0.71 6.45 12.82
CA ILE A 122 -0.03 6.61 11.54
C ILE A 122 -0.75 7.66 10.68
N THR A 123 -2.08 7.61 10.61
CA THR A 123 -2.86 8.51 9.76
C THR A 123 -2.84 9.96 10.24
N SER A 124 -2.68 10.18 11.56
CA SER A 124 -2.57 11.52 12.16
C SER A 124 -1.16 12.09 12.20
N ALA A 125 -0.15 11.30 11.81
CA ALA A 125 1.24 11.70 11.91
C ALA A 125 1.58 12.91 11.02
N GLU A 126 2.33 13.84 11.58
CA GLU A 126 2.91 15.01 10.91
C GLU A 126 4.39 15.13 11.30
N PRO A 127 5.26 15.54 10.42
CA PRO A 127 5.15 15.74 8.96
C PRO A 127 5.21 14.43 8.14
N LEU A 128 5.30 14.55 6.80
CA LEU A 128 5.40 13.40 5.87
C LEU A 128 6.53 12.43 6.20
N THR A 129 7.64 12.92 6.70
CA THR A 129 8.80 12.10 7.10
C THR A 129 8.43 11.17 8.26
N THR A 130 7.74 11.67 9.28
CA THR A 130 7.24 10.88 10.41
C THR A 130 6.25 9.83 9.94
N PHE A 131 5.27 10.22 9.11
CA PHE A 131 4.32 9.29 8.50
C PHE A 131 5.03 8.15 7.76
N ARG A 132 6.03 8.47 6.90
CA ARG A 132 6.79 7.47 6.15
C ARG A 132 7.55 6.51 7.05
N ASN A 133 8.11 7.00 8.14
CA ASN A 133 8.85 6.17 9.10
C ASN A 133 7.90 5.23 9.86
N LEU A 134 6.78 5.75 10.37
CA LEU A 134 5.79 4.97 11.11
C LEU A 134 5.17 3.88 10.24
N ILE A 135 4.73 4.21 9.03
CA ILE A 135 4.13 3.22 8.14
C ILE A 135 5.16 2.17 7.69
N LYS A 136 6.41 2.56 7.43
CA LYS A 136 7.46 1.60 7.08
C LYS A 136 7.71 0.62 8.22
N THR A 137 7.83 1.10 9.46
CA THR A 137 8.01 0.28 10.66
C THR A 137 6.83 -0.65 10.88
N HIS A 138 5.60 -0.13 10.79
CA HIS A 138 4.39 -0.91 10.92
C HIS A 138 4.32 -2.07 9.90
N LEU A 139 4.54 -1.77 8.61
CA LEU A 139 4.52 -2.77 7.56
C LEU A 139 5.68 -3.78 7.65
N PHE A 140 6.83 -3.35 8.16
CA PHE A 140 7.95 -4.23 8.44
C PHE A 140 7.61 -5.24 9.55
N ASN A 141 6.99 -4.76 10.62
CA ASN A 141 6.53 -5.62 11.72
C ASN A 141 5.49 -6.64 11.23
N ILE A 142 4.52 -6.23 10.44
CA ILE A 142 3.54 -7.15 9.83
C ILE A 142 4.22 -8.20 8.94
N ALA A 143 5.28 -7.81 8.22
CA ALA A 143 5.93 -8.71 7.27
C ALA A 143 6.83 -9.78 7.92
N TYR A 144 7.44 -9.46 9.07
CA TYR A 144 8.54 -10.25 9.62
C TYR A 144 8.40 -10.65 11.09
N ASN A 145 7.44 -10.12 11.82
CA ASN A 145 7.26 -10.36 13.25
C ASN A 145 5.90 -10.98 13.61
N ASN A 146 5.12 -11.40 12.59
CA ASN A 146 3.91 -12.21 12.77
C ASN A 146 4.23 -13.68 12.59
#